data_431f3c41b78fc290f0579f1bdc20d65b
#
_entry.id   431f3c41b78fc290f0579f1bdc20d65b
#
_cell.length_a   1.000
_cell.length_b   1.000
_cell.length_c   1.000
_cell.angle_alpha   90.00
_cell.angle_beta   90.00
_cell.angle_gamma   90.00
#
_symmetry.space_group_name_H-M   'P 1'
#
loop_
_entity.id
_entity.type
_entity.pdbx_description
1 polymer ?
#
loop_
_entity_poly.entity_id
_entity_poly.type
_entity_poly.pdbx_seq_one_letter_code
_entity_poly.pdbx_strand_id
1 'polypeptide(L)'
;LQHPFCGTMHCSMDMIFDQARIAANRHRALRHHDPNATFLLDIAAKELGERLAVVERTFEHAVELHGATGAAARAAIATGKIQHLTRVESEQAYAEADEHFVEAALEEVPLEPRSTNLLLAPLSLHLTNDTPGVFIQIRRALKPDGLFLAALPGAGTLQELREVLLTTEIEMTGGASPRVIPFADVRDVGGLMQRAGFALPVIDAETYTVRYDSIFPLMKDLRAMGMSNPLVARSRKPLTRAFFLRAAEIYAERYADPDGRIKATFSIIYVSGWAPHESQQKPLRPGSAKVRLADALKVEEHKLKQ
;
A
#
# COMPACT_ATOMS: atom_id res chain seq x y z
N LEU A 1 -23.75 14.07 47.09
CA LEU A 1 -22.52 14.69 46.55
C LEU A 1 -22.17 13.95 45.26
N GLN A 2 -22.56 14.57 44.13
CA GLN A 2 -22.32 14.14 42.77
C GLN A 2 -20.86 14.47 42.38
N HIS A 3 -20.16 13.55 41.77
CA HIS A 3 -18.99 13.83 41.00
C HIS A 3 -19.22 13.43 39.53
N PRO A 4 -19.21 14.39 38.60
CA PRO A 4 -19.15 14.12 37.18
C PRO A 4 -17.69 14.23 36.72
N PHE A 5 -17.07 13.13 36.37
CA PHE A 5 -15.85 13.14 35.55
C PHE A 5 -15.92 11.95 34.59
N CYS A 6 -16.58 12.17 33.49
CA CYS A 6 -16.33 11.40 32.28
C CYS A 6 -15.98 12.39 31.17
N GLY A 7 -14.76 12.88 31.23
CA GLY A 7 -14.15 13.63 30.14
C GLY A 7 -13.69 12.62 29.09
N THR A 8 -14.43 12.47 28.00
CA THR A 8 -13.98 11.84 26.77
C THR A 8 -12.77 12.62 26.28
N MET A 9 -11.56 12.12 26.54
CA MET A 9 -10.37 12.52 25.80
C MET A 9 -10.57 12.10 24.33
N HIS A 10 -11.11 13.01 23.54
CA HIS A 10 -10.90 12.99 22.10
C HIS A 10 -9.41 13.32 21.91
N CYS A 11 -8.59 12.29 21.82
CA CYS A 11 -7.28 12.41 21.20
C CYS A 11 -7.57 12.78 19.73
N SER A 12 -7.49 14.08 19.40
CA SER A 12 -7.54 14.48 18.01
C SER A 12 -6.28 13.93 17.35
N MET A 13 -6.40 12.81 16.67
CA MET A 13 -5.37 12.33 15.80
C MET A 13 -5.10 13.39 14.75
N ASP A 14 -3.88 13.90 14.67
CA ASP A 14 -3.50 14.87 13.65
C ASP A 14 -3.68 14.21 12.28
N MET A 15 -4.70 14.64 11.55
CA MET A 15 -5.03 14.12 10.22
C MET A 15 -3.91 14.48 9.25
N ILE A 16 -3.25 13.49 8.69
CA ILE A 16 -2.23 13.65 7.65
C ILE A 16 -2.89 13.89 6.30
N PHE A 17 -3.94 13.12 6.01
CA PHE A 17 -4.65 13.11 4.73
C PHE A 17 -6.03 13.74 4.83
N ASP A 18 -6.34 14.56 3.85
CA ASP A 18 -7.66 15.15 3.61
C ASP A 18 -8.52 14.12 2.84
N GLN A 19 -9.39 13.40 3.56
CA GLN A 19 -10.21 12.31 3.00
C GLN A 19 -11.14 12.80 1.89
N ALA A 20 -11.70 14.01 2.02
CA ALA A 20 -12.52 14.60 0.96
C ALA A 20 -11.69 14.83 -0.32
N ARG A 21 -10.42 15.20 -0.17
CA ARG A 21 -9.51 15.37 -1.29
C ARG A 21 -9.14 14.04 -1.94
N ILE A 22 -8.93 12.99 -1.16
CA ILE A 22 -8.70 11.64 -1.68
C ILE A 22 -9.91 11.19 -2.51
N ALA A 23 -11.12 11.28 -1.96
CA ALA A 23 -12.36 10.94 -2.68
C ALA A 23 -12.48 11.73 -3.99
N ALA A 24 -12.28 13.05 -3.96
CA ALA A 24 -12.32 13.88 -5.16
C ALA A 24 -11.24 13.52 -6.20
N ASN A 25 -10.05 13.11 -5.77
CA ASN A 25 -8.99 12.67 -6.67
C ASN A 25 -9.33 11.33 -7.32
N ARG A 26 -9.80 10.35 -6.54
CA ARG A 26 -10.24 9.03 -7.01
C ARG A 26 -11.43 9.16 -7.97
N HIS A 27 -12.44 9.93 -7.62
CA HIS A 27 -13.59 10.19 -8.49
C HIS A 27 -13.18 10.82 -9.83
N ARG A 28 -12.23 11.76 -9.81
CA ARG A 28 -11.70 12.36 -11.05
C ARG A 28 -10.97 11.33 -11.89
N ALA A 29 -10.13 10.48 -11.29
CA ALA A 29 -9.41 9.42 -11.99
C ALA A 29 -10.39 8.45 -12.67
N LEU A 30 -11.42 8.03 -11.95
CA LEU A 30 -12.48 7.16 -12.47
C LEU A 30 -13.20 7.77 -13.68
N ARG A 31 -13.56 9.05 -13.58
CA ARG A 31 -14.25 9.76 -14.70
C ARG A 31 -13.40 9.95 -15.95
N HIS A 32 -12.10 10.13 -15.81
CA HIS A 32 -11.19 10.32 -16.93
C HIS A 32 -10.73 9.02 -17.58
N HIS A 33 -10.81 7.92 -16.84
CA HIS A 33 -10.50 6.56 -17.27
C HIS A 33 -9.38 6.47 -18.31
N ASP A 34 -8.13 6.73 -17.87
CA ASP A 34 -6.95 6.53 -18.71
C ASP A 34 -6.43 5.09 -18.49
N PRO A 35 -6.61 4.18 -19.46
CA PRO A 35 -6.18 2.78 -19.28
C PRO A 35 -4.66 2.64 -19.15
N ASN A 36 -3.88 3.62 -19.57
CA ASN A 36 -2.43 3.58 -19.41
C ASN A 36 -1.97 3.98 -18.01
N ALA A 37 -2.84 4.60 -17.21
CA ALA A 37 -2.52 5.03 -15.86
C ALA A 37 -2.75 3.93 -14.79
N THR A 38 -3.18 2.73 -15.17
CA THR A 38 -3.42 1.62 -14.23
C THR A 38 -2.20 0.75 -13.98
N PHE A 39 -1.09 0.95 -14.71
CA PHE A 39 0.05 0.03 -14.77
C PHE A 39 0.63 -0.35 -13.40
N LEU A 40 0.71 0.57 -12.43
CA LEU A 40 1.19 0.24 -11.08
C LEU A 40 0.22 -0.69 -10.34
N LEU A 41 -1.07 -0.44 -10.51
CA LEU A 41 -2.11 -1.28 -9.93
C LEU A 41 -2.14 -2.66 -10.59
N ASP A 42 -1.94 -2.72 -11.90
CA ASP A 42 -1.89 -3.97 -12.67
C ASP A 42 -0.66 -4.81 -12.27
N ILE A 43 0.50 -4.17 -12.08
CA ILE A 43 1.71 -4.80 -11.54
C ILE A 43 1.42 -5.37 -10.14
N ALA A 44 0.86 -4.56 -9.25
CA ALA A 44 0.55 -5.00 -7.89
C ALA A 44 -0.51 -6.12 -7.88
N ALA A 45 -1.53 -6.03 -8.72
CA ALA A 45 -2.57 -7.04 -8.86
C ALA A 45 -2.02 -8.38 -9.33
N LYS A 46 -1.16 -8.35 -10.37
CA LYS A 46 -0.49 -9.53 -10.89
C LYS A 46 0.34 -10.21 -9.80
N GLU A 47 1.18 -9.46 -9.11
CA GLU A 47 2.03 -9.99 -8.04
C GLU A 47 1.22 -10.58 -6.88
N LEU A 48 0.13 -9.91 -6.45
CA LEU A 48 -0.77 -10.46 -5.43
C LEU A 48 -1.42 -11.78 -5.90
N GLY A 49 -1.80 -11.86 -7.18
CA GLY A 49 -2.31 -13.10 -7.78
C GLY A 49 -1.27 -14.22 -7.79
N GLU A 50 -0.02 -13.94 -8.17
CA GLU A 50 1.08 -14.90 -8.18
C GLU A 50 1.41 -15.40 -6.76
N ARG A 51 1.42 -14.51 -5.76
CA ARG A 51 1.57 -14.87 -4.34
C ARG A 51 0.42 -15.75 -3.86
N LEU A 52 -0.80 -15.47 -4.27
CA LEU A 52 -1.94 -16.31 -3.94
C LEU A 52 -1.83 -17.69 -4.64
N ALA A 53 -1.34 -17.75 -5.87
CA ALA A 53 -1.23 -18.97 -6.64
C ALA A 53 -0.33 -20.03 -6.00
N VAL A 54 0.71 -19.63 -5.26
CA VAL A 54 1.61 -20.58 -4.57
C VAL A 54 1.08 -21.06 -3.21
N VAL A 55 0.00 -20.46 -2.70
CA VAL A 55 -0.62 -20.89 -1.43
C VAL A 55 -1.41 -22.17 -1.66
N GLU A 56 -1.09 -23.25 -0.97
CA GLU A 56 -1.76 -24.54 -1.10
C GLU A 56 -3.10 -24.60 -0.32
N ARG A 57 -3.99 -23.62 -0.57
CA ARG A 57 -5.31 -23.53 0.06
C ARG A 57 -6.33 -22.94 -0.89
N THR A 58 -7.60 -23.24 -0.61
CA THR A 58 -8.76 -22.60 -1.23
C THR A 58 -9.47 -21.72 -0.22
N PHE A 59 -10.08 -20.66 -0.69
CA PHE A 59 -10.73 -19.65 0.13
C PHE A 59 -12.21 -19.56 -0.26
N GLU A 60 -13.08 -19.82 0.70
CA GLU A 60 -14.53 -19.77 0.49
C GLU A 60 -15.00 -18.33 0.25
N HIS A 61 -14.55 -17.41 1.11
CA HIS A 61 -14.91 -16.00 1.04
C HIS A 61 -13.66 -15.12 1.01
N ALA A 62 -13.49 -14.40 -0.08
CA ALA A 62 -12.44 -13.41 -0.26
C ALA A 62 -13.03 -12.00 -0.31
N VAL A 63 -12.25 -11.01 0.12
CA VAL A 63 -12.64 -9.59 0.04
C VAL A 63 -11.49 -8.79 -0.57
N GLU A 64 -11.78 -7.94 -1.55
CA GLU A 64 -10.87 -6.90 -2.03
C GLU A 64 -11.25 -5.57 -1.42
N LEU A 65 -10.29 -4.88 -0.77
CA LEU A 65 -10.47 -3.55 -0.18
C LEU A 65 -9.87 -2.48 -1.08
N HIS A 66 -10.75 -1.62 -1.61
CA HIS A 66 -10.41 -0.38 -2.32
C HIS A 66 -9.43 -0.55 -3.50
N GLY A 67 -9.59 -1.65 -4.25
CA GLY A 67 -8.76 -2.00 -5.39
C GLY A 67 -9.04 -1.20 -6.67
N ALA A 68 -9.96 -0.25 -6.62
CA ALA A 68 -10.36 0.65 -7.71
C ALA A 68 -10.81 -0.08 -8.99
N THR A 69 -9.89 -0.63 -9.77
CA THR A 69 -10.19 -1.27 -11.07
C THR A 69 -10.64 -2.73 -10.95
N GLY A 70 -10.66 -3.34 -9.76
CA GLY A 70 -10.91 -4.78 -9.58
C GLY A 70 -9.83 -5.69 -10.19
N ALA A 71 -8.68 -5.14 -10.59
CA ALA A 71 -7.61 -5.94 -11.20
C ALA A 71 -7.08 -7.03 -10.26
N ALA A 72 -6.93 -6.74 -8.96
CA ALA A 72 -6.47 -7.73 -7.99
C ALA A 72 -7.55 -8.79 -7.71
N ALA A 73 -8.83 -8.40 -7.70
CA ALA A 73 -9.94 -9.35 -7.62
C ALA A 73 -9.91 -10.33 -8.80
N ARG A 74 -9.80 -9.82 -10.03
CA ARG A 74 -9.70 -10.66 -11.23
C ARG A 74 -8.48 -11.56 -11.22
N ALA A 75 -7.30 -11.04 -10.84
CA ALA A 75 -6.07 -11.84 -10.73
C ALA A 75 -6.22 -12.95 -9.69
N ALA A 76 -6.84 -12.66 -8.56
CA ALA A 76 -7.07 -13.62 -7.50
C ALA A 76 -8.09 -14.72 -7.90
N ILE A 77 -9.19 -14.35 -8.56
CA ILE A 77 -10.18 -15.29 -9.11
C ILE A 77 -9.52 -16.23 -10.14
N ALA A 78 -8.66 -15.68 -11.00
CA ALA A 78 -7.97 -16.45 -12.05
C ALA A 78 -7.07 -17.57 -11.48
N THR A 79 -6.67 -17.50 -10.20
CA THR A 79 -5.94 -18.60 -9.54
C THR A 79 -6.78 -19.86 -9.33
N GLY A 80 -8.10 -19.77 -9.44
CA GLY A 80 -9.03 -20.88 -9.14
C GLY A 80 -9.14 -21.24 -7.65
N LYS A 81 -8.59 -20.41 -6.75
CA LYS A 81 -8.54 -20.67 -5.31
C LYS A 81 -9.66 -20.02 -4.51
N ILE A 82 -10.48 -19.17 -5.15
CA ILE A 82 -11.54 -18.40 -4.52
C ILE A 82 -12.90 -18.86 -5.03
N GLN A 83 -13.84 -19.09 -4.10
CA GLN A 83 -15.21 -19.47 -4.44
C GLN A 83 -16.10 -18.22 -4.58
N HIS A 84 -16.03 -17.30 -3.61
CA HIS A 84 -16.80 -16.06 -3.57
C HIS A 84 -15.89 -14.89 -3.27
N LEU A 85 -16.05 -13.79 -4.03
CA LEU A 85 -15.29 -12.57 -3.80
C LEU A 85 -16.26 -11.39 -3.67
N THR A 86 -16.05 -10.57 -2.65
CA THR A 86 -16.75 -9.30 -2.43
C THR A 86 -15.76 -8.16 -2.61
N ARG A 87 -16.15 -7.10 -3.33
CA ARG A 87 -15.38 -5.88 -3.42
C ARG A 87 -15.94 -4.81 -2.49
N VAL A 88 -15.05 -4.17 -1.75
CA VAL A 88 -15.37 -3.01 -0.89
C VAL A 88 -14.71 -1.79 -1.48
N GLU A 89 -15.50 -0.77 -1.81
CA GLU A 89 -15.01 0.47 -2.41
C GLU A 89 -15.67 1.69 -1.79
N SER A 90 -15.07 2.86 -1.99
CA SER A 90 -15.56 4.12 -1.43
C SER A 90 -16.72 4.76 -2.20
N GLU A 91 -17.05 4.27 -3.37
CA GLU A 91 -18.12 4.79 -4.23
C GLU A 91 -18.71 3.66 -5.08
N GLN A 92 -20.04 3.66 -5.23
CA GLN A 92 -20.75 2.71 -6.11
C GLN A 92 -20.25 2.73 -7.58
N ALA A 93 -19.68 3.85 -8.01
CA ALA A 93 -19.15 4.00 -9.37
C ALA A 93 -17.95 3.08 -9.69
N TYR A 94 -17.36 2.41 -8.69
CA TYR A 94 -16.33 1.39 -8.88
C TYR A 94 -16.90 -0.02 -9.08
N ALA A 95 -18.20 -0.23 -8.85
CA ALA A 95 -18.82 -1.53 -9.04
C ALA A 95 -18.90 -1.90 -10.53
N GLU A 96 -18.56 -3.13 -10.84
CA GLU A 96 -18.83 -3.75 -12.13
C GLU A 96 -20.18 -4.50 -12.08
N ALA A 97 -20.73 -4.84 -13.26
CA ALA A 97 -21.99 -5.59 -13.30
C ALA A 97 -21.81 -6.98 -12.68
N ASP A 98 -22.83 -7.44 -11.95
CA ASP A 98 -22.89 -8.77 -11.31
C ASP A 98 -21.85 -9.03 -10.21
N GLU A 99 -21.17 -8.00 -9.68
CA GLU A 99 -20.26 -8.13 -8.55
C GLU A 99 -20.99 -8.06 -7.19
N HIS A 100 -20.48 -8.83 -6.22
CA HIS A 100 -20.81 -8.58 -4.81
C HIS A 100 -20.02 -7.35 -4.34
N PHE A 101 -20.75 -6.26 -4.09
CA PHE A 101 -20.18 -4.96 -3.81
C PHE A 101 -20.70 -4.39 -2.49
N VAL A 102 -19.81 -3.76 -1.73
CA VAL A 102 -20.13 -3.03 -0.50
C VAL A 102 -19.48 -1.66 -0.55
N GLU A 103 -20.25 -0.60 -0.31
CA GLU A 103 -19.73 0.75 -0.20
C GLU A 103 -19.29 1.04 1.24
N ALA A 104 -18.05 1.49 1.42
CA ALA A 104 -17.51 1.89 2.72
C ALA A 104 -16.40 2.93 2.57
N ALA A 105 -16.17 3.74 3.60
CA ALA A 105 -15.06 4.68 3.64
C ALA A 105 -13.70 3.96 3.63
N LEU A 106 -12.65 4.64 3.14
CA LEU A 106 -11.31 4.05 2.96
C LEU A 106 -10.70 3.46 4.25
N GLU A 107 -11.09 3.98 5.42
CA GLU A 107 -10.62 3.53 6.73
C GLU A 107 -11.57 2.55 7.43
N GLU A 108 -12.64 2.15 6.75
CA GLU A 108 -13.63 1.21 7.27
C GLU A 108 -13.49 -0.16 6.59
N VAL A 109 -13.50 -1.19 7.40
CA VAL A 109 -13.58 -2.59 6.95
C VAL A 109 -14.95 -3.12 7.38
N PRO A 110 -15.99 -3.01 6.51
CA PRO A 110 -17.39 -3.27 6.84
C PRO A 110 -17.67 -4.78 6.87
N LEU A 111 -16.88 -5.51 7.64
CA LEU A 111 -16.93 -6.97 7.74
C LEU A 111 -17.16 -7.38 9.19
N GLU A 112 -18.03 -8.37 9.36
CA GLU A 112 -18.22 -9.02 10.65
C GLU A 112 -16.92 -9.72 11.10
N PRO A 113 -16.69 -9.83 12.41
CA PRO A 113 -15.53 -10.54 12.93
C PRO A 113 -15.50 -12.00 12.44
N ARG A 114 -14.35 -12.44 11.96
CA ARG A 114 -14.14 -13.82 11.50
C ARG A 114 -15.10 -14.25 10.39
N SER A 115 -15.39 -13.35 9.45
CA SER A 115 -16.33 -13.61 8.35
C SER A 115 -15.64 -14.01 7.05
N THR A 116 -14.38 -13.61 6.83
CA THR A 116 -13.66 -13.85 5.58
C THR A 116 -12.41 -14.72 5.76
N ASN A 117 -12.02 -15.45 4.69
CA ASN A 117 -10.83 -16.31 4.69
C ASN A 117 -9.63 -15.66 4.01
N LEU A 118 -9.87 -14.72 3.08
CA LEU A 118 -8.85 -14.01 2.34
C LEU A 118 -9.22 -12.53 2.25
N LEU A 119 -8.24 -11.66 2.45
CA LEU A 119 -8.41 -10.24 2.27
C LEU A 119 -7.26 -9.68 1.43
N LEU A 120 -7.61 -8.95 0.38
CA LEU A 120 -6.70 -8.31 -0.57
C LEU A 120 -6.79 -6.79 -0.44
N ALA A 121 -5.67 -6.09 -0.38
CA ALA A 121 -5.64 -4.62 -0.34
C ALA A 121 -4.58 -4.06 -1.31
N PRO A 122 -4.92 -3.88 -2.60
CA PRO A 122 -3.98 -3.42 -3.60
C PRO A 122 -3.86 -1.88 -3.60
N LEU A 123 -2.71 -1.33 -3.23
CA LEU A 123 -2.34 0.09 -3.31
C LEU A 123 -3.36 1.09 -2.71
N SER A 124 -4.03 0.74 -1.61
CA SER A 124 -5.05 1.59 -0.98
C SER A 124 -4.67 2.06 0.44
N LEU A 125 -4.06 1.21 1.24
CA LEU A 125 -3.87 1.43 2.68
C LEU A 125 -2.90 2.57 3.03
N HIS A 126 -2.10 3.05 2.10
CA HIS A 126 -1.16 4.17 2.27
C HIS A 126 -1.85 5.55 2.36
N LEU A 127 -3.15 5.63 2.11
CA LEU A 127 -3.95 6.86 2.15
C LEU A 127 -4.83 6.96 3.40
N THR A 128 -4.63 6.08 4.37
CA THR A 128 -5.38 6.05 5.63
C THR A 128 -4.68 6.89 6.70
N ASN A 129 -5.44 7.61 7.52
CA ASN A 129 -4.92 8.34 8.68
C ASN A 129 -4.68 7.40 9.86
N ASP A 130 -5.55 6.40 10.04
CA ASP A 130 -5.40 5.35 11.05
C ASP A 130 -5.06 3.99 10.42
N THR A 131 -3.91 3.91 9.76
CA THR A 131 -3.42 2.66 9.18
C THR A 131 -3.34 1.52 10.23
N PRO A 132 -2.84 1.74 11.46
CA PRO A 132 -2.88 0.71 12.51
C PRO A 132 -4.28 0.19 12.81
N GLY A 133 -5.26 1.08 12.92
CA GLY A 133 -6.66 0.71 13.15
C GLY A 133 -7.25 -0.11 12.01
N VAL A 134 -6.95 0.24 10.76
CA VAL A 134 -7.38 -0.54 9.59
C VAL A 134 -6.76 -1.95 9.61
N PHE A 135 -5.49 -2.10 9.94
CA PHE A 135 -4.86 -3.43 10.07
C PHE A 135 -5.51 -4.28 11.16
N ILE A 136 -5.91 -3.67 12.28
CA ILE A 136 -6.64 -4.37 13.35
C ILE A 136 -8.04 -4.79 12.86
N GLN A 137 -8.75 -3.94 12.14
CA GLN A 137 -10.06 -4.28 11.56
C GLN A 137 -9.93 -5.45 10.57
N ILE A 138 -8.95 -5.42 9.66
CA ILE A 138 -8.62 -6.51 8.73
C ILE A 138 -8.37 -7.80 9.50
N ARG A 139 -7.48 -7.73 10.52
CA ARG A 139 -7.16 -8.89 11.34
C ARG A 139 -8.37 -9.46 12.08
N ARG A 140 -9.29 -8.61 12.54
CA ARG A 140 -10.54 -9.00 13.20
C ARG A 140 -11.52 -9.69 12.25
N ALA A 141 -11.61 -9.21 11.01
CA ALA A 141 -12.50 -9.73 9.97
C ALA A 141 -12.08 -11.13 9.49
N LEU A 142 -10.78 -11.43 9.53
CA LEU A 142 -10.24 -12.73 9.09
C LEU A 142 -10.62 -13.85 10.06
N LYS A 143 -11.13 -14.96 9.51
CA LYS A 143 -11.27 -16.25 10.20
C LYS A 143 -9.91 -16.71 10.72
N PRO A 144 -9.83 -17.55 11.78
CA PRO A 144 -8.58 -18.19 12.17
C PRO A 144 -7.94 -18.87 10.95
N ASP A 145 -6.63 -18.68 10.77
CA ASP A 145 -5.88 -19.16 9.61
C ASP A 145 -6.32 -18.54 8.25
N GLY A 146 -6.98 -17.39 8.29
CA GLY A 146 -7.26 -16.56 7.11
C GLY A 146 -6.02 -15.78 6.68
N LEU A 147 -5.91 -15.50 5.39
CA LEU A 147 -4.78 -14.83 4.76
C LEU A 147 -5.09 -13.36 4.45
N PHE A 148 -4.13 -12.50 4.74
CA PHE A 148 -4.09 -11.12 4.29
C PHE A 148 -2.96 -10.93 3.29
N LEU A 149 -3.27 -10.36 2.11
CA LEU A 149 -2.30 -9.96 1.09
C LEU A 149 -2.51 -8.49 0.75
N ALA A 150 -1.45 -7.71 0.74
CA ALA A 150 -1.54 -6.30 0.37
C ALA A 150 -0.32 -5.83 -0.42
N ALA A 151 -0.52 -4.75 -1.16
CA ALA A 151 0.52 -3.97 -1.79
C ALA A 151 0.39 -2.51 -1.35
N LEU A 152 1.51 -1.88 -0.97
CA LEU A 152 1.56 -0.48 -0.58
C LEU A 152 2.72 0.22 -1.27
N PRO A 153 2.59 1.48 -1.69
CA PRO A 153 3.76 2.26 -2.08
C PRO A 153 4.70 2.42 -0.88
N GLY A 154 5.96 2.11 -1.07
CA GLY A 154 6.99 2.14 -0.04
C GLY A 154 7.91 3.36 -0.12
N ALA A 155 8.76 3.50 0.90
CA ALA A 155 9.82 4.49 0.94
C ALA A 155 10.69 4.41 -0.33
N GLY A 156 11.09 5.57 -0.86
CA GLY A 156 11.74 5.65 -2.17
C GLY A 156 10.80 5.95 -3.34
N THR A 157 9.50 5.71 -3.20
CA THR A 157 8.52 6.10 -4.23
C THR A 157 8.55 7.60 -4.48
N LEU A 158 8.72 7.99 -5.78
CA LEU A 158 8.76 9.38 -6.25
C LEU A 158 9.80 10.23 -5.52
N GLN A 159 10.93 9.65 -5.09
CA GLN A 159 11.99 10.38 -4.39
C GLN A 159 12.57 11.50 -5.25
N GLU A 160 12.73 11.27 -6.55
CA GLU A 160 13.23 12.26 -7.51
C GLU A 160 12.26 13.44 -7.62
N LEU A 161 10.96 13.15 -7.77
CA LEU A 161 9.92 14.18 -7.84
C LEU A 161 9.84 14.99 -6.56
N ARG A 162 9.95 14.32 -5.39
CA ARG A 162 9.96 14.99 -4.08
C ARG A 162 11.11 15.96 -3.95
N GLU A 163 12.31 15.53 -4.28
CA GLU A 163 13.52 16.37 -4.20
C GLU A 163 13.45 17.56 -5.16
N VAL A 164 13.05 17.32 -6.40
CA VAL A 164 12.93 18.37 -7.43
C VAL A 164 11.91 19.43 -7.02
N LEU A 165 10.70 19.01 -6.60
CA LEU A 165 9.66 19.96 -6.20
C LEU A 165 10.05 20.77 -4.95
N LEU A 166 10.75 20.12 -4.00
CA LEU A 166 11.27 20.79 -2.80
C LEU A 166 12.35 21.82 -3.18
N THR A 167 13.33 21.44 -3.97
CA THR A 167 14.40 22.35 -4.44
C THR A 167 13.82 23.54 -5.18
N THR A 168 12.90 23.30 -6.12
CA THR A 168 12.24 24.36 -6.88
C THR A 168 11.50 25.35 -5.96
N GLU A 169 10.79 24.82 -4.95
CA GLU A 169 10.03 25.68 -4.04
C GLU A 169 10.94 26.54 -3.17
N ILE A 170 12.04 25.98 -2.68
CA ILE A 170 13.06 26.72 -1.91
C ILE A 170 13.67 27.83 -2.78
N GLU A 171 14.08 27.53 -4.02
CA GLU A 171 14.66 28.51 -4.95
C GLU A 171 13.70 29.67 -5.27
N MET A 172 12.43 29.34 -5.52
CA MET A 172 11.48 30.34 -6.04
C MET A 172 10.68 31.08 -4.96
N THR A 173 10.51 30.50 -3.78
CA THR A 173 9.61 31.06 -2.75
C THR A 173 10.29 31.24 -1.40
N GLY A 174 11.49 30.71 -1.21
CA GLY A 174 12.20 30.74 0.07
C GLY A 174 11.59 29.85 1.17
N GLY A 175 10.59 29.05 0.81
CA GLY A 175 9.90 28.14 1.73
C GLY A 175 9.81 26.71 1.18
N ALA A 176 9.21 25.83 1.96
CA ALA A 176 8.97 24.45 1.56
C ALA A 176 7.59 24.00 2.04
N SER A 177 6.85 23.31 1.20
CA SER A 177 5.61 22.64 1.56
C SER A 177 5.62 21.19 1.06
N PRO A 178 4.98 20.26 1.77
CA PRO A 178 4.96 18.87 1.35
C PRO A 178 4.14 18.71 0.06
N ARG A 179 4.80 18.22 -0.99
CA ARG A 179 4.16 18.04 -2.32
C ARG A 179 3.98 16.58 -2.70
N VAL A 180 4.79 15.71 -2.14
CA VAL A 180 4.70 14.25 -2.28
C VAL A 180 4.42 13.68 -0.91
N ILE A 181 3.47 12.74 -0.82
CA ILE A 181 3.07 12.10 0.44
C ILE A 181 4.23 11.30 1.04
N PRO A 182 4.29 11.16 2.38
CA PRO A 182 5.21 10.23 3.00
C PRO A 182 4.78 8.78 2.71
N PHE A 183 5.75 7.89 2.61
CA PHE A 183 5.52 6.46 2.45
C PHE A 183 6.24 5.72 3.57
N ALA A 184 5.64 4.62 4.04
CA ALA A 184 6.22 3.75 5.05
C ALA A 184 7.40 2.95 4.49
N ASP A 185 8.30 2.52 5.35
CA ASP A 185 9.31 1.53 4.99
C ASP A 185 8.88 0.10 5.34
N VAL A 186 9.67 -0.89 4.90
CA VAL A 186 9.41 -2.32 5.15
C VAL A 186 9.36 -2.64 6.65
N ARG A 187 10.19 -1.98 7.48
CA ARG A 187 10.26 -2.22 8.92
C ARG A 187 9.03 -1.68 9.62
N ASP A 188 8.58 -0.49 9.22
CA ASP A 188 7.37 0.13 9.76
C ASP A 188 6.15 -0.74 9.51
N VAL A 189 5.99 -1.21 8.27
CA VAL A 189 4.90 -2.12 7.87
C VAL A 189 4.99 -3.44 8.64
N GLY A 190 6.19 -4.01 8.79
CA GLY A 190 6.41 -5.22 9.60
C GLY A 190 6.02 -5.03 11.06
N GLY A 191 6.38 -3.89 11.65
CA GLY A 191 5.96 -3.50 12.99
C GLY A 191 4.44 -3.35 13.13
N LEU A 192 3.78 -2.80 12.10
CA LEU A 192 2.30 -2.69 12.05
C LEU A 192 1.64 -4.07 12.04
N MET A 193 2.11 -4.98 11.19
CA MET A 193 1.60 -6.35 11.11
C MET A 193 1.69 -7.08 12.44
N GLN A 194 2.83 -6.98 13.12
CA GLN A 194 3.04 -7.60 14.42
C GLN A 194 2.11 -7.00 15.50
N ARG A 195 2.00 -5.66 15.56
CA ARG A 195 1.11 -4.97 16.51
C ARG A 195 -0.37 -5.27 16.26
N ALA A 196 -0.78 -5.44 15.01
CA ALA A 196 -2.13 -5.85 14.65
C ALA A 196 -2.42 -7.33 14.96
N GLY A 197 -1.41 -8.11 15.35
CA GLY A 197 -1.54 -9.50 15.77
C GLY A 197 -1.61 -10.50 14.63
N PHE A 198 -1.01 -10.20 13.48
CA PHE A 198 -0.83 -11.17 12.41
C PHE A 198 0.27 -12.18 12.77
N ALA A 199 0.05 -13.42 12.39
CA ALA A 199 1.04 -14.49 12.46
C ALA A 199 1.80 -14.61 11.13
N LEU A 200 3.04 -15.08 11.19
CA LEU A 200 3.88 -15.37 10.04
C LEU A 200 3.94 -14.21 9.02
N PRO A 201 4.14 -12.96 9.46
CA PRO A 201 4.19 -11.84 8.55
C PRO A 201 5.42 -11.95 7.63
N VAL A 202 5.21 -11.81 6.33
CA VAL A 202 6.27 -11.69 5.32
C VAL A 202 6.09 -10.36 4.61
N ILE A 203 7.13 -9.55 4.61
CA ILE A 203 7.15 -8.24 3.99
C ILE A 203 8.41 -8.11 3.14
N ASP A 204 8.24 -7.77 1.90
CA ASP A 204 9.30 -7.52 0.94
C ASP A 204 8.97 -6.29 0.09
N ALA A 205 9.92 -5.79 -0.67
CA ALA A 205 9.71 -4.63 -1.52
C ALA A 205 10.39 -4.82 -2.86
N GLU A 206 9.69 -4.39 -3.91
CA GLU A 206 10.21 -4.33 -5.26
C GLU A 206 10.25 -2.89 -5.76
N THR A 207 11.27 -2.58 -6.55
CA THR A 207 11.47 -1.23 -7.07
C THR A 207 11.36 -1.23 -8.58
N TYR A 208 10.48 -0.37 -9.10
CA TYR A 208 10.23 -0.18 -10.51
C TYR A 208 10.69 1.22 -10.92
N THR A 209 11.45 1.30 -12.01
CA THR A 209 11.85 2.58 -12.59
C THR A 209 11.07 2.82 -13.88
N VAL A 210 10.27 3.86 -13.89
CA VAL A 210 9.50 4.29 -15.05
C VAL A 210 10.20 5.50 -15.68
N ARG A 211 10.28 5.55 -17.00
CA ARG A 211 10.98 6.60 -17.74
C ARG A 211 9.98 7.48 -18.49
N TYR A 212 10.10 8.78 -18.32
CA TYR A 212 9.24 9.79 -18.92
C TYR A 212 10.05 10.79 -19.75
N ASP A 213 9.44 11.35 -20.77
CA ASP A 213 10.08 12.39 -21.60
C ASP A 213 10.30 13.70 -20.81
N SER A 214 9.48 13.94 -19.78
CA SER A 214 9.62 15.09 -18.88
C SER A 214 8.76 14.91 -17.62
N ILE A 215 8.81 15.89 -16.70
CA ILE A 215 7.95 15.92 -15.50
C ILE A 215 6.45 15.98 -15.86
N PHE A 216 6.07 16.52 -17.02
CA PHE A 216 4.67 16.73 -17.37
C PHE A 216 3.89 15.44 -17.63
N PRO A 217 4.37 14.47 -18.45
CA PRO A 217 3.77 13.14 -18.55
C PRO A 217 3.68 12.42 -17.21
N LEU A 218 4.74 12.45 -16.38
CA LEU A 218 4.70 11.88 -15.03
C LEU A 218 3.57 12.47 -14.20
N MET A 219 3.42 13.80 -14.18
CA MET A 219 2.35 14.47 -13.43
C MET A 219 0.96 14.18 -14.00
N LYS A 220 0.85 13.96 -15.32
CA LYS A 220 -0.40 13.55 -15.97
C LYS A 220 -0.80 12.16 -15.48
N ASP A 221 0.12 11.20 -15.49
CA ASP A 221 -0.14 9.83 -15.01
C ASP A 221 -0.51 9.81 -13.53
N LEU A 222 0.25 10.50 -12.67
CA LEU A 222 -0.09 10.58 -11.24
C LEU A 222 -1.49 11.16 -11.00
N ARG A 223 -1.92 12.13 -11.82
CA ARG A 223 -3.27 12.69 -11.75
C ARG A 223 -4.32 11.68 -12.22
N ALA A 224 -4.04 10.95 -13.29
CA ALA A 224 -4.92 9.92 -13.82
C ALA A 224 -5.05 8.72 -12.88
N MET A 225 -4.02 8.42 -12.09
CA MET A 225 -4.05 7.43 -10.98
C MET A 225 -4.81 7.93 -9.74
N GLY A 226 -5.26 9.18 -9.70
CA GLY A 226 -5.83 9.76 -8.48
C GLY A 226 -4.80 10.17 -7.41
N MET A 227 -3.51 10.17 -7.74
CA MET A 227 -2.38 10.42 -6.82
C MET A 227 -2.03 11.92 -6.67
N SER A 228 -2.98 12.83 -6.92
CA SER A 228 -2.77 14.25 -6.61
C SER A 228 -2.66 14.45 -5.10
N ASN A 229 -1.75 15.35 -4.67
CA ASN A 229 -1.41 15.58 -3.26
C ASN A 229 -2.65 15.77 -2.34
N PRO A 230 -2.96 14.83 -1.45
CA PRO A 230 -4.09 14.88 -0.53
C PRO A 230 -3.70 15.38 0.87
N LEU A 231 -2.46 15.81 1.10
CA LEU A 231 -2.01 16.19 2.44
C LEU A 231 -2.80 17.38 2.98
N VAL A 232 -3.16 17.33 4.25
CA VAL A 232 -3.78 18.47 4.96
C VAL A 232 -2.81 19.66 4.98
N ALA A 233 -1.52 19.40 5.21
CA ALA A 233 -0.44 20.38 5.26
C ALA A 233 0.01 20.92 3.89
N ARG A 234 -0.64 20.50 2.77
CA ARG A 234 -0.28 21.01 1.44
C ARG A 234 -0.46 22.50 1.31
N SER A 235 0.40 23.18 0.56
CA SER A 235 0.15 24.57 0.17
C SER A 235 -1.12 24.68 -0.69
N ARG A 236 -1.99 25.63 -0.35
CA ARG A 236 -3.20 25.97 -1.12
C ARG A 236 -2.94 27.03 -2.19
N LYS A 237 -1.74 27.61 -2.20
CA LYS A 237 -1.35 28.60 -3.22
C LYS A 237 -1.17 27.89 -4.57
N PRO A 238 -1.77 28.39 -5.65
CA PRO A 238 -1.58 27.82 -6.98
C PRO A 238 -0.13 27.99 -7.40
N LEU A 239 0.40 26.95 -8.07
CA LEU A 239 1.72 27.01 -8.65
C LEU A 239 1.66 27.67 -10.03
N THR A 240 2.70 28.46 -10.34
CA THR A 240 2.81 29.14 -11.62
C THR A 240 3.40 28.22 -12.70
N ARG A 241 3.22 28.60 -13.97
CA ARG A 241 3.89 27.89 -15.09
C ARG A 241 5.42 27.94 -14.93
N ALA A 242 5.96 29.06 -14.47
CA ALA A 242 7.40 29.22 -14.23
C ALA A 242 7.93 28.21 -13.22
N PHE A 243 7.17 27.90 -12.15
CA PHE A 243 7.53 26.88 -11.19
C PHE A 243 7.71 25.50 -11.87
N PHE A 244 6.76 25.08 -12.70
CA PHE A 244 6.83 23.78 -13.36
C PHE A 244 7.92 23.71 -14.42
N LEU A 245 8.21 24.82 -15.10
CA LEU A 245 9.32 24.87 -16.05
C LEU A 245 10.67 24.72 -15.30
N ARG A 246 10.84 25.45 -14.18
CA ARG A 246 12.05 25.32 -13.36
C ARG A 246 12.19 23.91 -12.78
N ALA A 247 11.09 23.31 -12.29
CA ALA A 247 11.10 21.93 -11.84
C ALA A 247 11.49 20.95 -12.95
N ALA A 248 11.03 21.17 -14.18
CA ALA A 248 11.42 20.33 -15.33
C ALA A 248 12.92 20.43 -15.65
N GLU A 249 13.49 21.63 -15.60
CA GLU A 249 14.93 21.85 -15.76
C GLU A 249 15.74 21.10 -14.70
N ILE A 250 15.44 21.29 -13.40
CA ILE A 250 16.12 20.62 -12.29
C ILE A 250 15.98 19.09 -12.42
N TYR A 251 14.80 18.60 -12.82
CA TYR A 251 14.57 17.17 -12.99
C TYR A 251 15.47 16.60 -14.10
N ALA A 252 15.53 17.27 -15.25
CA ALA A 252 16.38 16.87 -16.35
C ALA A 252 17.88 16.94 -15.99
N GLU A 253 18.29 17.99 -15.30
CA GLU A 253 19.70 18.15 -14.85
C GLU A 253 20.16 17.02 -13.93
N ARG A 254 19.30 16.54 -13.01
CA ARG A 254 19.69 15.60 -11.96
C ARG A 254 19.38 14.15 -12.27
N TYR A 255 18.31 13.89 -13.01
CA TYR A 255 17.71 12.54 -13.13
C TYR A 255 17.44 12.10 -14.56
N ALA A 256 17.92 12.82 -15.57
CA ALA A 256 17.81 12.36 -16.94
C ALA A 256 18.82 11.28 -17.26
N ASP A 257 18.41 10.29 -18.01
CA ASP A 257 19.27 9.33 -18.68
C ASP A 257 19.98 9.97 -19.88
N PRO A 258 21.00 9.33 -20.47
CA PRO A 258 21.71 9.85 -21.65
C PRO A 258 20.82 10.13 -22.86
N ASP A 259 19.63 9.52 -22.94
CA ASP A 259 18.64 9.76 -23.99
C ASP A 259 17.68 10.93 -23.68
N GLY A 260 17.90 11.64 -22.58
CA GLY A 260 17.12 12.81 -22.14
C GLY A 260 15.85 12.48 -21.36
N ARG A 261 15.46 11.20 -21.21
CA ARG A 261 14.30 10.82 -20.42
C ARG A 261 14.61 10.83 -18.93
N ILE A 262 13.68 11.35 -18.15
CA ILE A 262 13.78 11.36 -16.69
C ILE A 262 13.30 10.04 -16.08
N LYS A 263 13.85 9.69 -14.92
CA LYS A 263 13.47 8.52 -14.13
C LYS A 263 12.47 8.90 -13.05
N ALA A 264 11.47 8.06 -12.84
CA ALA A 264 10.61 8.11 -11.67
C ALA A 264 10.61 6.73 -11.00
N THR A 265 11.01 6.69 -9.75
CA THR A 265 11.10 5.46 -8.96
C THR A 265 9.78 5.19 -8.25
N PHE A 266 9.30 3.95 -8.34
CA PHE A 266 8.16 3.44 -7.59
C PHE A 266 8.61 2.20 -6.82
N SER A 267 8.60 2.26 -5.51
CA SER A 267 8.82 1.11 -4.64
C SER A 267 7.46 0.59 -4.19
N ILE A 268 7.21 -0.70 -4.35
CA ILE A 268 5.98 -1.35 -3.87
C ILE A 268 6.37 -2.34 -2.78
N ILE A 269 5.80 -2.17 -1.60
CA ILE A 269 5.91 -3.11 -0.48
C ILE A 269 4.78 -4.11 -0.60
N TYR A 270 5.11 -5.38 -0.67
CA TYR A 270 4.19 -6.49 -0.62
C TYR A 270 4.13 -7.07 0.78
N VAL A 271 2.94 -7.36 1.22
CA VAL A 271 2.65 -7.80 2.59
C VAL A 271 1.83 -9.07 2.54
N SER A 272 2.25 -10.06 3.28
CA SER A 272 1.42 -11.22 3.59
C SER A 272 1.42 -11.49 5.09
N GLY A 273 0.31 -11.99 5.61
CA GLY A 273 0.19 -12.36 7.01
C GLY A 273 -1.07 -13.19 7.25
N TRP A 274 -1.03 -13.99 8.28
CA TRP A 274 -2.10 -14.91 8.62
C TRP A 274 -2.80 -14.50 9.89
N ALA A 275 -4.10 -14.72 9.98
CA ALA A 275 -4.78 -14.68 11.25
C ALA A 275 -4.28 -15.86 12.13
N PRO A 276 -3.90 -15.64 13.39
CA PRO A 276 -3.39 -16.70 14.26
C PRO A 276 -4.34 -17.89 14.38
N HIS A 277 -3.77 -19.08 14.33
CA HIS A 277 -4.45 -20.35 14.57
C HIS A 277 -3.51 -21.35 15.24
N GLU A 278 -4.05 -22.30 16.00
CA GLU A 278 -3.26 -23.28 16.76
C GLU A 278 -2.46 -24.24 15.87
N SER A 279 -2.93 -24.50 14.66
CA SER A 279 -2.26 -25.37 13.66
C SER A 279 -1.02 -24.76 13.03
N GLN A 280 -0.80 -23.44 13.21
CA GLN A 280 0.35 -22.76 12.61
C GLN A 280 1.66 -23.14 13.29
N GLN A 281 2.73 -23.20 12.50
CA GLN A 281 4.06 -23.48 13.02
C GLN A 281 4.47 -22.43 14.05
N LYS A 282 4.89 -22.90 15.21
CA LYS A 282 5.44 -22.04 16.26
C LYS A 282 6.96 -22.10 16.21
N PRO A 283 7.68 -20.99 16.42
CA PRO A 283 9.14 -21.02 16.55
C PRO A 283 9.55 -22.03 17.62
N LEU A 284 10.52 -22.85 17.31
CA LEU A 284 11.10 -23.75 18.29
C LEU A 284 11.82 -22.91 19.36
N ARG A 285 11.80 -23.36 20.62
CA ARG A 285 12.53 -22.70 21.69
C ARG A 285 14.03 -22.69 21.39
N PRO A 286 14.77 -21.61 21.66
CA PRO A 286 16.22 -21.60 21.56
C PRO A 286 16.83 -22.81 22.27
N GLY A 287 17.76 -23.51 21.60
CA GLY A 287 18.37 -24.72 22.14
C GLY A 287 17.58 -26.04 22.00
N SER A 288 16.41 -26.01 21.34
CA SER A 288 15.59 -27.22 21.09
C SER A 288 16.01 -28.01 19.84
N ALA A 289 17.06 -27.58 19.14
CA ALA A 289 17.58 -28.30 17.98
C ALA A 289 18.03 -29.72 18.37
N LYS A 290 17.42 -30.73 17.75
CA LYS A 290 17.74 -32.17 18.00
C LYS A 290 18.86 -32.69 17.15
N VAL A 291 19.22 -31.98 16.09
CA VAL A 291 20.27 -32.37 15.12
C VAL A 291 21.18 -31.19 14.88
N ARG A 292 22.48 -31.41 14.82
CA ARG A 292 23.45 -30.38 14.44
C ARG A 292 23.27 -30.01 12.96
N LEU A 293 23.50 -28.74 12.63
CA LEU A 293 23.35 -28.28 11.24
C LEU A 293 24.29 -29.01 10.27
N ALA A 294 25.54 -29.28 10.70
CA ALA A 294 26.51 -30.04 9.91
C ALA A 294 26.02 -31.47 9.62
N ASP A 295 25.43 -32.15 10.60
CA ASP A 295 24.86 -33.48 10.43
C ASP A 295 23.66 -33.47 9.46
N ALA A 296 22.79 -32.45 9.58
CA ALA A 296 21.65 -32.29 8.71
C ALA A 296 22.03 -31.99 7.26
N LEU A 297 23.10 -31.20 7.06
CA LEU A 297 23.61 -30.84 5.73
C LEU A 297 24.64 -31.85 5.18
N LYS A 298 25.02 -32.86 5.98
CA LYS A 298 26.05 -33.85 5.63
C LYS A 298 27.39 -33.21 5.21
N VAL A 299 27.79 -32.15 5.91
CA VAL A 299 29.06 -31.44 5.71
C VAL A 299 29.94 -31.53 6.93
N GLU A 300 31.28 -31.53 6.74
CA GLU A 300 32.22 -31.51 7.85
C GLU A 300 32.30 -30.12 8.50
N GLU A 301 32.26 -30.09 9.83
CA GLU A 301 32.41 -28.86 10.61
C GLU A 301 33.88 -28.44 10.71
N HIS A 302 34.26 -27.33 10.11
CA HIS A 302 35.58 -26.74 10.31
C HIS A 302 35.55 -25.83 11.55
N LYS A 303 36.22 -26.23 12.63
CA LYS A 303 36.45 -25.37 13.80
C LYS A 303 37.37 -24.23 13.42
N LEU A 304 36.89 -22.99 13.49
CA LEU A 304 37.79 -21.84 13.45
C LEU A 304 38.75 -21.91 14.65
N LYS A 305 40.06 -21.95 14.36
CA LYS A 305 41.08 -21.79 15.42
C LYS A 305 40.91 -20.41 16.03
N GLN A 306 40.71 -20.36 17.34
CA GLN A 306 40.74 -19.13 18.14
C GLN A 306 42.15 -18.55 18.13
#